data_8f55ffc146d98323eefcf030cca26925
#
_entry.id   8f55ffc146d98323eefcf030cca26925
#
_cell.length_a   1.000
_cell.length_b   1.000
_cell.length_c   1.000
_cell.angle_alpha   90.00
_cell.angle_beta   90.00
_cell.angle_gamma   90.00
#
_symmetry.space_group_name_H-M   'P 1'
#
loop_
_entity.id
_entity.type
_entity.pdbx_description
1 polymer ?
#
loop_
_entity_poly.entity_id
_entity_poly.type
_entity_poly.pdbx_seq_one_letter_code
_entity_poly.pdbx_strand_id
1 'polypeptide(L)'
;MNSLPDPDIVYQQRGIIVFNKPHGLLTQAPPGIDSLELRARQFFARQDNSTSKIYLTPIHRLDRPVSGLVVFARNVRAAKRVSAQFQNRTVLKKYLALVEGSLEPGEGRLEDHLRKIPDQAKSEIVAEDHADAKHAALNYVVRETKPDSSLVEIELLTGRTHQIRLQFANCGHPVLGDALYESTVSFGEQTVDLRQRQIALHAARIEFDHPIDDERVELSLDPPWENLLAGK
;
A
#
# COMPACT_ATOMS: atom_id res chain seq x y z
N MET A 1 2.85 -19.11 -24.54
CA MET A 1 2.19 -18.35 -23.46
C MET A 1 3.05 -17.14 -23.17
N ASN A 2 2.50 -15.94 -23.28
CA ASN A 2 3.24 -14.73 -22.91
C ASN A 2 3.57 -14.82 -21.42
N SER A 3 4.86 -14.73 -21.08
CA SER A 3 5.28 -14.67 -19.68
C SER A 3 4.75 -13.38 -19.06
N LEU A 4 4.23 -13.46 -17.83
CA LEU A 4 3.87 -12.26 -17.06
C LEU A 4 5.13 -11.40 -16.85
N PRO A 5 4.99 -10.06 -16.76
CA PRO A 5 6.10 -9.18 -16.45
C PRO A 5 6.81 -9.58 -15.16
N ASP A 6 8.13 -9.45 -15.13
CA ASP A 6 8.92 -9.73 -13.94
C ASP A 6 8.61 -8.70 -12.83
N PRO A 7 8.65 -9.11 -11.55
CA PRO A 7 8.42 -8.20 -10.45
C PRO A 7 9.63 -7.27 -10.27
N ASP A 8 9.38 -6.02 -9.90
CA ASP A 8 10.41 -5.06 -9.55
C ASP A 8 10.86 -5.30 -8.10
N ILE A 9 12.12 -5.74 -7.92
CA ILE A 9 12.70 -6.11 -6.61
C ILE A 9 13.54 -4.94 -6.09
N VAL A 10 13.10 -4.33 -4.99
CA VAL A 10 13.80 -3.23 -4.31
C VAL A 10 14.85 -3.76 -3.32
N TYR A 11 14.54 -4.88 -2.66
CA TYR A 11 15.41 -5.48 -1.65
C TYR A 11 15.23 -6.99 -1.62
N GLN A 12 16.35 -7.73 -1.50
CA GLN A 12 16.30 -9.18 -1.34
C GLN A 12 17.48 -9.65 -0.48
N GLN A 13 17.21 -10.10 0.73
CA GLN A 13 18.21 -10.71 1.61
C GLN A 13 17.58 -11.79 2.51
N ARG A 14 18.31 -12.88 2.69
CA ARG A 14 18.09 -13.91 3.74
C ARG A 14 16.63 -14.27 4.02
N GLY A 15 15.85 -14.43 2.95
CA GLY A 15 14.44 -14.85 3.04
C GLY A 15 13.43 -13.74 3.15
N ILE A 16 13.83 -12.47 3.08
CA ILE A 16 12.97 -11.31 2.89
C ILE A 16 13.15 -10.74 1.49
N ILE A 17 12.06 -10.35 0.88
CA ILE A 17 12.02 -9.62 -0.38
C ILE A 17 11.05 -8.44 -0.23
N VAL A 18 11.45 -7.28 -0.72
CA VAL A 18 10.57 -6.13 -0.85
C VAL A 18 10.45 -5.77 -2.32
N PHE A 19 9.23 -5.69 -2.79
CA PHE A 19 8.91 -5.33 -4.17
C PHE A 19 8.37 -3.91 -4.25
N ASN A 20 8.63 -3.25 -5.37
CA ASN A 20 7.84 -2.12 -5.83
C ASN A 20 6.60 -2.65 -6.57
N LYS A 21 5.45 -2.59 -5.93
CA LYS A 21 4.18 -3.00 -6.55
C LYS A 21 3.65 -1.88 -7.44
N PRO A 22 3.42 -2.09 -8.73
CA PRO A 22 2.74 -1.09 -9.56
C PRO A 22 1.26 -0.94 -9.14
N HIS A 23 0.65 0.20 -9.47
CA HIS A 23 -0.81 0.35 -9.40
C HIS A 23 -1.49 -0.64 -10.38
N GLY A 24 -2.76 -0.91 -10.18
CA GLY A 24 -3.56 -1.83 -11.01
C GLY A 24 -3.30 -3.31 -10.76
N LEU A 25 -2.20 -3.68 -10.08
CA LEU A 25 -1.85 -5.06 -9.74
C LEU A 25 -2.29 -5.42 -8.33
N LEU A 26 -2.90 -6.60 -8.16
CA LEU A 26 -3.19 -7.15 -6.83
C LEU A 26 -1.89 -7.60 -6.15
N THR A 27 -1.79 -7.46 -4.83
CA THR A 27 -0.68 -8.05 -4.05
C THR A 27 -0.75 -9.57 -4.08
N GLN A 28 -1.95 -10.10 -3.89
CA GLN A 28 -2.28 -11.52 -3.86
C GLN A 28 -3.67 -11.74 -4.46
N ALA A 29 -3.88 -12.85 -5.16
CA ALA A 29 -5.14 -13.17 -5.80
C ALA A 29 -5.42 -14.70 -5.77
N PRO A 30 -6.68 -15.13 -5.99
CA PRO A 30 -7.00 -16.51 -6.29
C PRO A 30 -6.24 -17.04 -7.52
N PRO A 31 -6.08 -18.38 -7.65
CA PRO A 31 -5.43 -18.97 -8.82
C PRO A 31 -6.03 -18.48 -10.14
N GLY A 32 -5.15 -18.22 -11.12
CA GLY A 32 -5.55 -17.76 -12.47
C GLY A 32 -5.74 -16.26 -12.61
N ILE A 33 -5.67 -15.50 -11.52
CA ILE A 33 -5.73 -14.02 -11.54
C ILE A 33 -4.32 -13.47 -11.35
N ASP A 34 -3.94 -12.50 -12.20
CA ASP A 34 -2.63 -11.86 -12.12
C ASP A 34 -2.46 -11.10 -10.80
N SER A 35 -1.30 -11.30 -10.18
CA SER A 35 -0.92 -10.66 -8.93
C SER A 35 0.60 -10.61 -8.76
N LEU A 36 1.06 -9.71 -7.90
CA LEU A 36 2.48 -9.63 -7.58
C LEU A 36 3.01 -10.97 -7.03
N GLU A 37 2.25 -11.66 -6.19
CA GLU A 37 2.60 -12.98 -5.69
C GLU A 37 2.78 -14.01 -6.83
N LEU A 38 1.86 -14.05 -7.80
CA LEU A 38 1.93 -14.97 -8.93
C LEU A 38 3.15 -14.66 -9.81
N ARG A 39 3.36 -13.39 -10.16
CA ARG A 39 4.52 -12.95 -10.94
C ARG A 39 5.83 -13.31 -10.25
N ALA A 40 5.94 -13.02 -8.96
CA ALA A 40 7.13 -13.31 -8.18
C ALA A 40 7.39 -14.83 -8.05
N ARG A 41 6.37 -15.66 -7.86
CA ARG A 41 6.51 -17.12 -7.87
C ARG A 41 7.03 -17.65 -9.20
N GLN A 42 6.50 -17.14 -10.32
CA GLN A 42 6.96 -17.54 -11.66
C GLN A 42 8.40 -17.07 -11.93
N PHE A 43 8.74 -15.84 -11.52
CA PHE A 43 10.09 -15.30 -11.63
C PHE A 43 11.11 -16.19 -10.88
N PHE A 44 10.86 -16.50 -9.62
CA PHE A 44 11.78 -17.34 -8.84
C PHE A 44 11.81 -18.79 -9.30
N ALA A 45 10.71 -19.34 -9.79
CA ALA A 45 10.71 -20.69 -10.36
C ALA A 45 11.63 -20.77 -11.59
N ARG A 46 11.63 -19.73 -12.44
CA ARG A 46 12.57 -19.63 -13.59
C ARG A 46 14.00 -19.44 -13.12
N GLN A 47 14.23 -18.53 -12.18
CA GLN A 47 15.57 -18.21 -11.67
C GLN A 47 16.24 -19.42 -10.99
N ASP A 48 15.47 -20.16 -10.18
CA ASP A 48 15.99 -21.29 -9.39
C ASP A 48 15.94 -22.62 -10.20
N ASN A 49 15.53 -22.61 -11.49
CA ASN A 49 15.28 -23.80 -12.32
C ASN A 49 14.44 -24.86 -11.57
N SER A 50 13.51 -24.42 -10.75
CA SER A 50 12.76 -25.26 -9.85
C SER A 50 11.38 -25.63 -10.37
N THR A 51 11.07 -26.92 -10.38
CA THR A 51 9.72 -27.44 -10.59
C THR A 51 8.93 -27.55 -9.27
N SER A 52 9.59 -27.33 -8.15
CA SER A 52 8.98 -27.38 -6.83
C SER A 52 8.21 -26.11 -6.50
N LYS A 53 7.24 -26.23 -5.59
CA LYS A 53 6.46 -25.09 -5.12
C LYS A 53 7.36 -24.10 -4.37
N ILE A 54 7.55 -22.92 -4.92
CA ILE A 54 8.27 -21.82 -4.28
C ILE A 54 7.46 -21.32 -3.07
N TYR A 55 8.06 -21.35 -1.87
CA TYR A 55 7.47 -20.67 -0.74
C TYR A 55 7.66 -19.17 -0.91
N LEU A 56 6.56 -18.44 -1.00
CA LEU A 56 6.53 -16.99 -1.07
C LEU A 56 5.19 -16.54 -0.48
N THR A 57 5.23 -15.65 0.48
CA THR A 57 4.01 -15.14 1.12
C THR A 57 4.13 -13.64 1.39
N PRO A 58 3.10 -12.85 1.08
CA PRO A 58 3.06 -11.43 1.47
C PRO A 58 2.92 -11.33 3.00
N ILE A 59 3.67 -10.42 3.60
CA ILE A 59 3.57 -10.09 5.02
C ILE A 59 2.45 -9.05 5.25
N HIS A 60 2.31 -8.13 4.32
CA HIS A 60 1.20 -7.19 4.26
C HIS A 60 0.75 -6.99 2.82
N ARG A 61 -0.29 -6.20 2.62
CA ARG A 61 -0.87 -5.97 1.30
C ARG A 61 -1.08 -4.48 1.05
N LEU A 62 -0.96 -4.10 -0.21
CA LEU A 62 -1.47 -2.84 -0.74
C LEU A 62 -2.73 -3.11 -1.56
N ASP A 63 -3.65 -2.16 -1.56
CA ASP A 63 -4.82 -2.20 -2.41
C ASP A 63 -4.41 -2.18 -3.89
N ARG A 64 -5.29 -2.67 -4.76
CA ARG A 64 -5.00 -2.78 -6.19
C ARG A 64 -4.56 -1.45 -6.84
N PRO A 65 -5.22 -0.29 -6.59
CA PRO A 65 -4.84 0.98 -7.19
C PRO A 65 -3.60 1.64 -6.56
N VAL A 66 -3.13 1.15 -5.40
CA VAL A 66 -1.99 1.70 -4.64
C VAL A 66 -0.68 1.11 -5.15
N SER A 67 0.35 1.94 -5.31
CA SER A 67 1.71 1.52 -5.66
C SER A 67 2.66 1.55 -4.47
N GLY A 68 3.86 0.98 -4.63
CA GLY A 68 4.97 1.12 -3.68
C GLY A 68 5.41 -0.15 -2.98
N LEU A 69 6.07 0.01 -1.84
CA LEU A 69 6.81 -1.04 -1.13
C LEU A 69 5.88 -2.09 -0.50
N VAL A 70 6.12 -3.36 -0.84
CA VAL A 70 5.42 -4.52 -0.25
C VAL A 70 6.43 -5.59 0.16
N VAL A 71 6.35 -6.04 1.42
CA VAL A 71 7.24 -7.04 2.01
C VAL A 71 6.66 -8.44 1.82
N PHE A 72 7.52 -9.35 1.34
CA PHE A 72 7.27 -10.78 1.21
C PHE A 72 8.32 -11.59 1.96
N ALA A 73 7.97 -12.79 2.37
CA ALA A 73 8.91 -13.76 2.93
C ALA A 73 9.02 -15.01 2.06
N ARG A 74 10.26 -15.54 1.92
CA ARG A 74 10.60 -16.78 1.20
C ARG A 74 10.72 -18.02 2.09
N ASN A 75 10.49 -17.89 3.38
CA ASN A 75 10.43 -19.01 4.32
C ASN A 75 9.52 -18.71 5.51
N VAL A 76 9.08 -19.77 6.18
CA VAL A 76 8.12 -19.69 7.29
C VAL A 76 8.69 -18.94 8.50
N ARG A 77 9.98 -19.09 8.79
CA ARG A 77 10.64 -18.42 9.93
C ARG A 77 10.64 -16.90 9.74
N ALA A 78 11.07 -16.43 8.56
CA ALA A 78 11.05 -15.01 8.22
C ALA A 78 9.62 -14.46 8.24
N ALA A 79 8.66 -15.20 7.65
CA ALA A 79 7.25 -14.81 7.66
C ALA A 79 6.72 -14.58 9.08
N LYS A 80 6.95 -15.54 10.00
CA LYS A 80 6.49 -15.42 11.40
C LYS A 80 7.11 -14.22 12.12
N ARG A 81 8.43 -14.03 12.01
CA ARG A 81 9.14 -12.95 12.70
C ARG A 81 8.72 -11.56 12.22
N VAL A 82 8.65 -11.35 10.91
CA VAL A 82 8.26 -10.04 10.39
C VAL A 82 6.75 -9.80 10.58
N SER A 83 5.90 -10.82 10.44
CA SER A 83 4.46 -10.68 10.76
C SER A 83 4.23 -10.28 12.22
N ALA A 84 5.04 -10.78 13.16
CA ALA A 84 4.96 -10.36 14.57
C ALA A 84 5.26 -8.87 14.74
N GLN A 85 6.22 -8.31 14.00
CA GLN A 85 6.52 -6.87 14.03
C GLN A 85 5.34 -6.03 13.52
N PHE A 86 4.65 -6.48 12.46
CA PHE A 86 3.42 -5.83 11.99
C PHE A 86 2.30 -5.89 13.03
N GLN A 87 2.13 -7.03 13.72
CA GLN A 87 1.14 -7.20 14.79
C GLN A 87 1.44 -6.31 16.00
N ASN A 88 2.72 -6.23 16.39
CA ASN A 88 3.20 -5.41 17.51
C ASN A 88 3.34 -3.92 17.14
N ARG A 89 3.09 -3.54 15.87
CA ARG A 89 3.17 -2.16 15.37
C ARG A 89 4.57 -1.53 15.50
N THR A 90 5.62 -2.34 15.41
CA THR A 90 7.03 -1.87 15.42
C THR A 90 7.55 -1.53 14.03
N VAL A 91 6.79 -1.87 12.98
CA VAL A 91 7.08 -1.52 11.58
C VAL A 91 6.64 -0.10 11.30
N LEU A 92 7.58 0.77 10.90
CA LEU A 92 7.23 2.09 10.38
C LEU A 92 6.76 1.95 8.92
N LYS A 93 5.66 2.61 8.59
CA LYS A 93 5.08 2.66 7.24
C LYS A 93 4.73 4.10 6.91
N LYS A 94 5.39 4.66 5.90
CA LYS A 94 5.03 5.98 5.40
C LYS A 94 4.52 5.91 3.97
N TYR A 95 3.52 6.72 3.70
CA TYR A 95 2.89 6.88 2.40
C TYR A 95 2.99 8.31 1.94
N LEU A 96 3.03 8.52 0.64
CA LEU A 96 2.79 9.80 0.01
C LEU A 96 1.44 9.75 -0.71
N ALA A 97 0.64 10.79 -0.53
CA ALA A 97 -0.64 10.93 -1.20
C ALA A 97 -0.84 12.36 -1.72
N LEU A 98 -1.47 12.48 -2.89
CA LEU A 98 -2.12 13.73 -3.30
C LEU A 98 -3.59 13.61 -2.94
N VAL A 99 -4.09 14.58 -2.18
CA VAL A 99 -5.49 14.67 -1.77
C VAL A 99 -6.14 15.91 -2.38
N GLU A 100 -7.45 15.87 -2.59
CA GLU A 100 -8.21 16.98 -3.13
C GLU A 100 -8.27 18.16 -2.16
N GLY A 101 -8.22 19.36 -2.70
CA GLY A 101 -8.35 20.60 -1.98
C GLY A 101 -7.08 21.06 -1.26
N SER A 102 -7.15 22.27 -0.78
CA SER A 102 -6.05 22.96 -0.09
C SER A 102 -6.11 22.65 1.41
N LEU A 103 -5.17 21.85 1.89
CA LEU A 103 -4.96 21.66 3.32
C LEU A 103 -4.07 22.75 3.88
N GLU A 104 -4.38 23.23 5.08
CA GLU A 104 -3.48 24.14 5.80
C GLU A 104 -2.13 23.47 6.07
N PRO A 105 -1.01 24.17 5.89
CA PRO A 105 0.30 23.65 6.23
C PRO A 105 0.38 23.23 7.70
N GLY A 106 1.03 22.09 7.96
CA GLY A 106 1.18 21.58 9.31
C GLY A 106 1.12 20.07 9.38
N GLU A 107 0.87 19.58 10.58
CA GLU A 107 0.71 18.18 10.88
C GLU A 107 -0.66 17.92 11.51
N GLY A 108 -1.15 16.69 11.34
CA GLY A 108 -2.42 16.30 11.92
C GLY A 108 -2.48 14.80 12.19
N ARG A 109 -3.55 14.41 12.88
CA ARG A 109 -3.88 13.02 13.18
C ARG A 109 -5.32 12.74 12.80
N LEU A 110 -5.54 11.61 12.13
CA LEU A 110 -6.87 11.07 11.88
C LEU A 110 -7.05 9.81 12.70
N GLU A 111 -8.18 9.74 13.40
CA GLU A 111 -8.51 8.63 14.29
C GLU A 111 -10.01 8.32 14.21
N ASP A 112 -10.34 7.11 13.79
CA ASP A 112 -11.69 6.66 13.51
C ASP A 112 -11.86 5.18 13.88
N HIS A 113 -13.11 4.69 13.84
CA HIS A 113 -13.43 3.28 13.88
C HIS A 113 -13.96 2.82 12.51
N LEU A 114 -13.26 1.86 11.91
CA LEU A 114 -13.54 1.36 10.57
C LEU A 114 -14.07 -0.07 10.60
N ARG A 115 -14.99 -0.38 9.71
CA ARG A 115 -15.33 -1.76 9.37
C ARG A 115 -15.27 -2.00 7.86
N LYS A 116 -15.00 -3.24 7.47
CA LYS A 116 -15.17 -3.67 6.09
C LYS A 116 -16.64 -3.96 5.85
N ILE A 117 -17.24 -3.40 4.78
CA ILE A 117 -18.60 -3.71 4.39
C ILE A 117 -18.65 -5.18 3.89
N PRO A 118 -19.55 -6.03 4.43
CA PRO A 118 -19.71 -7.39 3.96
C PRO A 118 -19.94 -7.45 2.43
N ASP A 119 -19.33 -8.42 1.78
CA ASP A 119 -19.43 -8.69 0.34
C ASP A 119 -19.06 -7.53 -0.60
N GLN A 120 -18.46 -6.48 -0.07
CA GLN A 120 -17.97 -5.35 -0.84
C GLN A 120 -16.45 -5.16 -0.69
N ALA A 121 -15.81 -4.63 -1.74
CA ALA A 121 -14.43 -4.19 -1.69
C ALA A 121 -14.34 -2.74 -1.18
N LYS A 122 -15.07 -2.42 -0.10
CA LYS A 122 -15.17 -1.09 0.50
C LYS A 122 -15.18 -1.19 2.03
N SER A 123 -14.70 -0.16 2.70
CA SER A 123 -14.82 0.04 4.14
C SER A 123 -15.64 1.30 4.44
N GLU A 124 -16.17 1.40 5.64
CA GLU A 124 -16.91 2.57 6.13
C GLU A 124 -16.48 2.91 7.56
N ILE A 125 -16.72 4.15 7.96
CA ILE A 125 -16.57 4.60 9.34
C ILE A 125 -17.83 4.24 10.10
N VAL A 126 -17.65 3.76 11.31
CA VAL A 126 -18.72 3.35 12.22
C VAL A 126 -18.50 3.91 13.62
N ALA A 127 -19.52 3.91 14.47
CA ALA A 127 -19.37 4.25 15.86
C ALA A 127 -18.47 3.23 16.59
N GLU A 128 -17.80 3.65 17.65
CA GLU A 128 -16.88 2.82 18.43
C GLU A 128 -17.52 1.55 19.00
N ASP A 129 -18.80 1.64 19.38
CA ASP A 129 -19.59 0.53 19.93
C ASP A 129 -20.13 -0.45 18.89
N HIS A 130 -19.91 -0.21 17.59
CA HIS A 130 -20.32 -1.14 16.54
C HIS A 130 -19.54 -2.46 16.67
N ALA A 131 -20.22 -3.61 16.56
CA ALA A 131 -19.64 -4.95 16.78
C ALA A 131 -18.39 -5.27 15.95
N ASP A 132 -18.31 -4.74 14.72
CA ASP A 132 -17.17 -4.94 13.81
C ASP A 132 -16.21 -3.74 13.78
N ALA A 133 -16.36 -2.77 14.67
CA ALA A 133 -15.52 -1.59 14.75
C ALA A 133 -14.05 -1.96 14.99
N LYS A 134 -13.15 -1.38 14.21
CA LYS A 134 -11.70 -1.54 14.38
C LYS A 134 -11.07 -0.17 14.41
N HIS A 135 -10.47 0.16 15.53
CA HIS A 135 -9.72 1.39 15.69
C HIS A 135 -8.68 1.57 14.57
N ALA A 136 -8.62 2.76 13.99
CA ALA A 136 -7.76 3.17 12.90
C ALA A 136 -7.16 4.53 13.19
N ALA A 137 -5.82 4.63 13.18
CA ALA A 137 -5.10 5.87 13.43
C ALA A 137 -3.95 6.04 12.45
N LEU A 138 -3.74 7.28 12.01
CA LEU A 138 -2.60 7.73 11.23
C LEU A 138 -2.20 9.14 11.65
N ASN A 139 -0.92 9.48 11.48
CA ASN A 139 -0.44 10.85 11.51
C ASN A 139 -0.15 11.31 10.09
N TYR A 140 -0.26 12.60 9.80
CA TYR A 140 0.14 13.16 8.51
C TYR A 140 0.82 14.50 8.66
N VAL A 141 1.64 14.84 7.66
CA VAL A 141 2.29 16.14 7.51
C VAL A 141 1.99 16.65 6.11
N VAL A 142 1.48 17.87 5.99
CA VAL A 142 1.28 18.54 4.71
C VAL A 142 2.64 19.02 4.20
N ARG A 143 3.10 18.44 3.09
CA ARG A 143 4.39 18.75 2.46
C ARG A 143 4.31 19.90 1.46
N GLU A 144 3.20 19.97 0.74
CA GLU A 144 2.96 21.02 -0.25
C GLU A 144 1.45 21.24 -0.38
N THR A 145 1.04 22.48 -0.54
CA THR A 145 -0.36 22.87 -0.77
C THR A 145 -0.47 23.63 -2.08
N LYS A 146 -1.41 23.21 -2.92
CA LYS A 146 -1.84 23.88 -4.16
C LYS A 146 -3.33 24.24 -4.05
N PRO A 147 -3.87 25.10 -4.92
CA PRO A 147 -5.29 25.48 -4.84
C PRO A 147 -6.27 24.31 -4.86
N ASP A 148 -5.98 23.27 -5.65
CA ASP A 148 -6.90 22.15 -5.89
C ASP A 148 -6.41 20.83 -5.30
N SER A 149 -5.21 20.78 -4.70
CA SER A 149 -4.64 19.55 -4.14
C SER A 149 -3.55 19.84 -3.11
N SER A 150 -3.33 18.88 -2.23
CA SER A 150 -2.23 18.90 -1.26
C SER A 150 -1.44 17.61 -1.28
N LEU A 151 -0.11 17.72 -1.20
CA LEU A 151 0.78 16.57 -0.97
C LEU A 151 0.89 16.32 0.52
N VAL A 152 0.56 15.13 0.94
CA VAL A 152 0.66 14.70 2.33
C VAL A 152 1.59 13.50 2.48
N GLU A 153 2.47 13.55 3.48
CA GLU A 153 3.20 12.38 3.98
C GLU A 153 2.43 11.81 5.16
N ILE A 154 2.17 10.51 5.13
CA ILE A 154 1.30 9.83 6.08
C ILE A 154 2.09 8.75 6.79
N GLU A 155 2.12 8.76 8.13
CA GLU A 155 2.60 7.66 8.95
C GLU A 155 1.40 6.81 9.38
N LEU A 156 1.38 5.56 8.92
CA LEU A 156 0.26 4.64 9.16
C LEU A 156 0.46 3.85 10.46
N LEU A 157 -0.19 4.25 11.54
CA LEU A 157 -0.09 3.61 12.87
C LEU A 157 -0.86 2.28 12.95
N THR A 158 -1.95 2.18 12.19
CA THR A 158 -2.73 0.94 12.03
C THR A 158 -2.83 0.58 10.55
N GLY A 159 -3.30 -0.62 10.22
CA GLY A 159 -3.41 -1.09 8.81
C GLY A 159 -4.79 -1.66 8.51
N ARG A 160 -5.84 -0.84 8.55
CA ARG A 160 -7.20 -1.28 8.19
C ARG A 160 -7.40 -1.22 6.68
N THR A 161 -8.30 -2.03 6.17
CA THR A 161 -8.65 -2.03 4.74
C THR A 161 -9.08 -0.63 4.31
N HIS A 162 -8.44 -0.10 3.26
CA HIS A 162 -8.69 1.24 2.68
C HIS A 162 -8.54 2.40 3.68
N GLN A 163 -7.78 2.25 4.76
CA GLN A 163 -7.75 3.20 5.88
C GLN A 163 -7.45 4.63 5.43
N ILE A 164 -6.32 4.88 4.77
CA ILE A 164 -5.93 6.22 4.32
C ILE A 164 -7.00 6.82 3.41
N ARG A 165 -7.46 6.04 2.43
CA ARG A 165 -8.44 6.44 1.43
C ARG A 165 -9.75 6.90 2.07
N LEU A 166 -10.27 6.13 3.02
CA LEU A 166 -11.51 6.41 3.72
C LEU A 166 -11.36 7.59 4.70
N GLN A 167 -10.29 7.64 5.50
CA GLN A 167 -10.12 8.69 6.49
C GLN A 167 -9.94 10.07 5.84
N PHE A 168 -9.16 10.19 4.76
CA PHE A 168 -9.02 11.45 4.05
C PHE A 168 -10.33 11.85 3.32
N ALA A 169 -11.05 10.91 2.73
CA ALA A 169 -12.35 11.19 2.14
C ALA A 169 -13.37 11.69 3.17
N ASN A 170 -13.38 11.09 4.37
CA ASN A 170 -14.26 11.51 5.47
C ASN A 170 -13.98 12.94 5.96
N CYS A 171 -12.74 13.42 5.80
CA CYS A 171 -12.37 14.80 6.10
C CYS A 171 -12.63 15.77 4.93
N GLY A 172 -13.24 15.32 3.83
CA GLY A 172 -13.51 16.14 2.65
C GLY A 172 -12.32 16.32 1.70
N HIS A 173 -11.23 15.53 1.90
CA HIS A 173 -10.02 15.57 1.10
C HIS A 173 -9.70 14.18 0.50
N PRO A 174 -10.54 13.61 -0.39
CA PRO A 174 -10.29 12.29 -0.94
C PRO A 174 -8.97 12.24 -1.71
N VAL A 175 -8.35 11.06 -1.76
CA VAL A 175 -7.15 10.83 -2.56
C VAL A 175 -7.47 11.01 -4.04
N LEU A 176 -6.65 11.75 -4.78
CA LEU A 176 -6.86 12.00 -6.22
C LEU A 176 -7.03 10.67 -6.99
N GLY A 177 -8.05 10.59 -7.83
CA GLY A 177 -8.39 9.42 -8.63
C GLY A 177 -9.20 8.35 -7.92
N ASP A 178 -9.46 8.50 -6.61
CA ASP A 178 -10.16 7.48 -5.82
C ASP A 178 -11.70 7.63 -5.90
N ALA A 179 -12.26 7.30 -7.06
CA ALA A 179 -13.71 7.36 -7.27
C ALA A 179 -14.51 6.45 -6.33
N LEU A 180 -13.90 5.43 -5.70
CA LEU A 180 -14.56 4.59 -4.71
C LEU A 180 -14.91 5.37 -3.43
N TYR A 181 -14.10 6.37 -3.13
CA TYR A 181 -14.24 7.27 -1.99
C TYR A 181 -14.44 8.73 -2.45
N GLU A 182 -15.24 8.89 -3.53
CA GLU A 182 -15.84 10.17 -3.96
C GLU A 182 -14.87 11.22 -4.48
N SER A 183 -13.62 10.82 -4.86
CA SER A 183 -12.75 11.73 -5.57
C SER A 183 -13.38 12.15 -6.90
N THR A 184 -13.45 13.45 -7.15
CA THR A 184 -13.98 14.07 -8.38
C THR A 184 -12.88 14.35 -9.40
N VAL A 185 -11.63 14.35 -8.95
CA VAL A 185 -10.45 14.63 -9.78
C VAL A 185 -9.85 13.34 -10.31
N SER A 186 -9.74 13.24 -11.64
CA SER A 186 -9.06 12.10 -12.28
C SER A 186 -7.57 12.15 -12.05
N PHE A 187 -6.94 10.97 -11.87
CA PHE A 187 -5.50 10.85 -11.69
C PHE A 187 -4.91 9.73 -12.56
N GLY A 188 -3.75 10.01 -13.16
CA GLY A 188 -3.07 9.06 -14.05
C GLY A 188 -3.84 8.75 -15.33
N GLU A 189 -3.48 7.64 -15.98
CA GLU A 189 -4.12 7.20 -17.22
C GLU A 189 -5.56 6.73 -16.95
N GLN A 190 -6.50 7.25 -17.73
CA GLN A 190 -7.90 6.88 -17.63
C GLN A 190 -8.20 5.64 -18.48
N THR A 191 -8.37 4.51 -17.82
CA THR A 191 -8.71 3.24 -18.46
C THR A 191 -10.20 2.93 -18.35
N VAL A 192 -10.73 2.15 -19.30
CA VAL A 192 -12.14 1.68 -19.28
C VAL A 192 -12.37 0.77 -18.06
N ASP A 193 -11.41 -0.11 -17.74
CA ASP A 193 -11.47 -0.93 -16.53
C ASP A 193 -11.12 -0.10 -15.28
N LEU A 194 -12.14 0.29 -14.52
CA LEU A 194 -12.00 1.05 -13.28
C LEU A 194 -11.04 0.41 -12.27
N ARG A 195 -10.85 -0.92 -12.34
CA ARG A 195 -9.92 -1.64 -11.45
C ARG A 195 -8.45 -1.40 -11.80
N GLN A 196 -8.17 -0.92 -13.00
CA GLN A 196 -6.83 -0.57 -13.48
C GLN A 196 -6.47 0.88 -13.17
N ARG A 197 -7.45 1.72 -12.80
CA ARG A 197 -7.22 3.12 -12.50
C ARG A 197 -6.24 3.29 -11.35
N GLN A 198 -5.38 4.26 -11.52
CA GLN A 198 -4.43 4.70 -10.51
C GLN A 198 -5.10 5.68 -9.55
N ILE A 199 -4.67 5.65 -8.29
CA ILE A 199 -4.93 6.72 -7.31
C ILE A 199 -3.58 7.30 -6.86
N ALA A 200 -3.58 8.54 -6.43
CA ALA A 200 -2.38 9.22 -5.96
C ALA A 200 -2.00 8.79 -4.54
N LEU A 201 -1.77 7.49 -4.33
CA LEU A 201 -1.35 6.91 -3.05
C LEU A 201 -0.22 5.92 -3.29
N HIS A 202 0.91 6.15 -2.61
CA HIS A 202 2.14 5.39 -2.76
C HIS A 202 2.73 5.00 -1.40
N ALA A 203 3.04 3.73 -1.20
CA ALA A 203 3.78 3.24 -0.03
C ALA A 203 5.27 3.57 -0.19
N ALA A 204 5.68 4.75 0.31
CA ALA A 204 6.95 5.37 0.00
C ALA A 204 8.10 4.93 0.91
N ARG A 205 7.83 4.58 2.17
CA ARG A 205 8.87 4.15 3.12
C ARG A 205 8.37 3.03 4.01
N ILE A 206 9.24 2.05 4.25
CA ILE A 206 9.02 0.99 5.21
C ILE A 206 10.30 0.71 6.00
N GLU A 207 10.15 0.53 7.33
CA GLU A 207 11.24 0.13 8.19
C GLU A 207 10.80 -1.01 9.11
N PHE A 208 11.66 -2.01 9.21
CA PHE A 208 11.45 -3.18 10.06
C PHE A 208 12.79 -3.79 10.46
N ASP A 209 12.81 -4.62 11.50
CA ASP A 209 14.02 -5.33 11.90
C ASP A 209 14.13 -6.63 11.11
N HIS A 210 15.33 -6.88 10.54
CA HIS A 210 15.56 -8.06 9.72
C HIS A 210 15.42 -9.34 10.56
N PRO A 211 14.71 -10.39 10.08
CA PRO A 211 14.31 -11.54 10.92
C PRO A 211 15.46 -12.48 11.31
N ILE A 212 16.70 -12.22 10.95
CA ILE A 212 17.86 -13.10 11.28
C ILE A 212 18.81 -12.42 12.25
N ASP A 213 19.19 -11.19 12.00
CA ASP A 213 20.22 -10.44 12.71
C ASP A 213 19.70 -9.22 13.48
N ASP A 214 18.39 -8.98 13.39
CA ASP A 214 17.68 -7.85 13.98
C ASP A 214 18.22 -6.46 13.53
N GLU A 215 19.02 -6.42 12.45
CA GLU A 215 19.46 -5.17 11.83
C GLU A 215 18.24 -4.38 11.28
N ARG A 216 18.25 -3.08 11.45
CA ARG A 216 17.18 -2.22 10.94
C ARG A 216 17.26 -2.13 9.42
N VAL A 217 16.23 -2.56 8.73
CA VAL A 217 16.05 -2.40 7.28
C VAL A 217 15.21 -1.16 7.05
N GLU A 218 15.77 -0.18 6.35
CA GLU A 218 15.11 1.06 5.97
C GLU A 218 15.09 1.17 4.45
N LEU A 219 13.90 1.23 3.87
CA LEU A 219 13.73 1.34 2.42
C LEU A 219 12.82 2.52 2.10
N SER A 220 13.22 3.30 1.10
CA SER A 220 12.43 4.41 0.57
C SER A 220 12.32 4.27 -0.95
N LEU A 221 11.21 4.72 -1.49
CA LEU A 221 10.90 4.67 -2.91
C LEU A 221 10.05 5.88 -3.29
N ASP A 222 10.46 6.61 -4.29
CA ASP A 222 9.72 7.76 -4.79
C ASP A 222 8.48 7.33 -5.58
N PRO A 223 7.39 8.11 -5.50
CA PRO A 223 6.17 7.76 -6.22
C PRO A 223 6.38 7.88 -7.74
N PRO A 224 5.76 7.02 -8.55
CA PRO A 224 5.90 7.05 -10.01
C PRO A 224 5.34 8.33 -10.66
N TRP A 225 4.72 9.18 -9.87
CA TRP A 225 4.11 10.45 -10.25
C TRP A 225 4.84 11.67 -9.64
N GLU A 226 6.07 11.50 -9.16
CA GLU A 226 6.88 12.59 -8.59
C GLU A 226 7.05 13.77 -9.56
N ASN A 227 7.20 13.50 -10.85
CA ASN A 227 7.27 14.54 -11.87
C ASN A 227 6.03 15.45 -11.93
N LEU A 228 4.88 14.99 -11.45
CA LEU A 228 3.67 15.79 -11.33
C LEU A 228 3.72 16.78 -10.15
N LEU A 229 4.63 16.54 -9.19
CA LEU A 229 4.88 17.41 -8.05
C LEU A 229 5.81 18.58 -8.44
N ALA A 230 6.77 18.30 -9.33
CA ALA A 230 7.79 19.26 -9.75
C ALA A 230 7.27 20.38 -10.66
N GLY A 231 6.00 20.73 -10.61
CA GLY A 231 5.31 21.85 -11.25
C GLY A 231 6.03 22.43 -12.48
N LYS A 232 5.67 21.99 -13.69
CA LYS A 232 5.91 22.77 -14.90
C LYS A 232 4.66 23.54 -15.24
#